data_6fe334017154cc921518db18b160847a
#
_entry.id   6fe334017154cc921518db18b160847a
#
_cell.length_a   1.000
_cell.length_b   1.000
_cell.length_c   1.000
_cell.angle_alpha   90.00
_cell.angle_beta   90.00
_cell.angle_gamma   90.00
#
_symmetry.space_group_name_H-M   'P 1'
#
loop_
_entity.id
_entity.type
_entity.pdbx_description
1 polymer ?
#
loop_
_entity_poly.entity_id
_entity_poly.type
_entity_poly.pdbx_seq_one_letter_code
_entity_poly.pdbx_strand_id
1 'polypeptide(L)'
;MMTSYPTPTLPPLRPVLRRHLLQLQAAPVTLRPFQRTDLPGWRLFDDRRRRGRRHPGGIDEEARFLAHMHRSRLEQDNDQLLLGVFDDEHSTVLDQLHIRLQSLHARSAELLSLQHWHPHADAALRALCPFLFEDVGLHRLFVMLPPDCSAPFANALRAFGFEQEGVLRDHHLGLDGWQDRQLLALTAPMWRRQHPALD
;
A
#
# COMPACT_ATOMS: atom_id res chain seq x y z
N MET A 1 -10.66 32.57 29.51
CA MET A 1 -9.82 31.45 29.97
C MET A 1 -9.63 30.49 28.80
N MET A 2 -8.45 30.47 28.18
CA MET A 2 -8.11 29.45 27.18
C MET A 2 -7.81 28.14 27.88
N THR A 3 -8.65 27.14 27.71
CA THR A 3 -8.38 25.76 28.15
C THR A 3 -7.27 25.20 27.28
N SER A 4 -6.06 25.14 27.82
CA SER A 4 -4.95 24.43 27.20
C SER A 4 -5.25 22.93 27.27
N TYR A 5 -5.61 22.34 26.14
CA TYR A 5 -5.67 20.88 26.03
C TYR A 5 -4.23 20.35 26.04
N PRO A 6 -3.89 19.36 26.87
CA PRO A 6 -2.58 18.75 26.84
C PRO A 6 -2.40 18.11 25.45
N THR A 7 -1.37 18.53 24.75
CA THR A 7 -0.99 17.90 23.48
C THR A 7 -0.58 16.44 23.79
N PRO A 8 -1.27 15.44 23.25
CA PRO A 8 -0.87 14.06 23.50
C PRO A 8 0.56 13.85 22.96
N THR A 9 1.47 13.47 23.84
CA THR A 9 2.82 13.06 23.45
C THR A 9 2.73 11.72 22.75
N LEU A 10 2.59 11.77 21.43
CA LEU A 10 2.63 10.58 20.60
C LEU A 10 4.10 10.09 20.51
N PRO A 11 4.34 8.76 20.61
CA PRO A 11 5.67 8.24 20.41
C PRO A 11 6.15 8.61 18.98
N PRO A 12 7.46 8.84 18.75
CA PRO A 12 7.96 9.19 17.44
C PRO A 12 7.63 8.08 16.42
N LEU A 13 7.37 8.47 15.16
CA LEU A 13 7.31 7.50 14.07
C LEU A 13 8.65 6.77 14.02
N ARG A 14 8.60 5.45 14.05
CA ARG A 14 9.81 4.66 13.87
C ARG A 14 10.15 4.65 12.38
N PRO A 15 11.36 5.07 11.99
CA PRO A 15 11.79 4.96 10.61
C PRO A 15 11.80 3.49 10.22
N VAL A 16 11.36 3.19 8.99
CA VAL A 16 11.45 1.83 8.42
C VAL A 16 12.93 1.59 8.08
N LEU A 17 13.73 1.29 9.11
CA LEU A 17 15.13 1.00 8.97
C LEU A 17 15.32 -0.33 8.22
N ARG A 18 16.28 -0.35 7.28
CA ARG A 18 16.68 -1.55 6.52
C ARG A 18 15.52 -2.16 5.73
N ARG A 19 14.82 -1.39 4.94
CA ARG A 19 13.71 -1.84 4.08
C ARG A 19 14.05 -3.10 3.27
N HIS A 20 15.29 -3.24 2.85
CA HIS A 20 15.78 -4.42 2.11
C HIS A 20 15.74 -5.73 2.91
N LEU A 21 15.58 -5.67 4.23
CA LEU A 21 15.41 -6.83 5.12
C LEU A 21 13.96 -7.02 5.58
N LEU A 22 13.05 -6.11 5.21
CA LEU A 22 11.67 -6.21 5.62
C LEU A 22 11.02 -7.43 4.96
N GLN A 23 10.44 -8.29 5.78
CA GLN A 23 9.65 -9.43 5.35
C GLN A 23 8.45 -9.56 6.28
N LEU A 24 7.26 -9.36 5.73
CA LEU A 24 5.99 -9.48 6.44
C LEU A 24 5.23 -10.67 5.88
N GLN A 25 4.63 -11.48 6.75
CA GLN A 25 3.96 -12.72 6.34
C GLN A 25 2.55 -12.80 6.90
N ALA A 26 1.62 -13.19 6.06
CA ALA A 26 0.30 -13.68 6.43
C ALA A 26 -0.14 -14.68 5.36
N ALA A 27 -0.10 -15.96 5.70
CA ALA A 27 -0.38 -17.03 4.73
C ALA A 27 -1.65 -16.74 3.92
N PRO A 28 -1.63 -16.92 2.62
CA PRO A 28 -0.58 -17.56 1.81
C PRO A 28 0.38 -16.55 1.13
N VAL A 29 0.65 -15.37 1.69
CA VAL A 29 1.48 -14.36 1.05
C VAL A 29 2.61 -13.85 1.92
N THR A 30 3.70 -13.50 1.26
CA THR A 30 4.84 -12.77 1.81
C THR A 30 4.96 -11.39 1.13
N LEU A 31 5.14 -10.34 1.94
CA LEU A 31 5.46 -8.99 1.51
C LEU A 31 6.93 -8.72 1.74
N ARG A 32 7.66 -8.39 0.70
CA ARG A 32 9.08 -8.05 0.77
C ARG A 32 9.52 -7.14 -0.37
N PRO A 33 10.65 -6.43 -0.25
CA PRO A 33 11.27 -5.74 -1.39
C PRO A 33 11.62 -6.71 -2.52
N PHE A 34 11.59 -6.21 -3.75
CA PHE A 34 11.97 -6.99 -4.92
C PHE A 34 13.46 -7.35 -4.92
N GLN A 35 13.79 -8.53 -5.42
CA GLN A 35 15.13 -9.07 -5.62
C GLN A 35 15.39 -9.30 -7.11
N ARG A 36 16.66 -9.41 -7.52
CA ARG A 36 17.01 -9.67 -8.94
C ARG A 36 16.38 -10.96 -9.48
N THR A 37 16.24 -11.95 -8.62
CA THR A 37 15.63 -13.23 -8.94
C THR A 37 14.14 -13.16 -9.27
N ASP A 38 13.47 -12.05 -8.91
CA ASP A 38 12.03 -11.87 -9.15
C ASP A 38 11.69 -11.39 -10.57
N LEU A 39 12.71 -11.07 -11.39
CA LEU A 39 12.50 -10.54 -12.74
C LEU A 39 11.52 -11.38 -13.60
N PRO A 40 11.61 -12.71 -13.66
CA PRO A 40 10.66 -13.51 -14.44
C PRO A 40 9.20 -13.34 -13.95
N GLY A 41 8.98 -13.41 -12.66
CA GLY A 41 7.66 -13.22 -12.06
C GLY A 41 7.12 -11.80 -12.22
N TRP A 42 8.01 -10.80 -12.10
CA TRP A 42 7.66 -9.40 -12.32
C TRP A 42 7.25 -9.12 -13.77
N ARG A 43 7.88 -9.75 -14.74
CA ARG A 43 7.49 -9.65 -16.16
C ARG A 43 6.04 -10.06 -16.36
N LEU A 44 5.67 -11.22 -15.85
CA LEU A 44 4.29 -11.73 -15.95
C LEU A 44 3.28 -10.81 -15.24
N PHE A 45 3.68 -10.22 -14.13
CA PHE A 45 2.88 -9.25 -13.40
C PHE A 45 2.73 -7.94 -14.18
N ASP A 46 3.83 -7.37 -14.69
CA ASP A 46 3.83 -6.10 -15.43
C ASP A 46 3.02 -6.22 -16.73
N ASP A 47 3.12 -7.32 -17.44
CA ASP A 47 2.32 -7.61 -18.64
C ASP A 47 0.82 -7.68 -18.34
N ARG A 48 0.43 -8.33 -17.23
CA ARG A 48 -0.97 -8.35 -16.78
C ARG A 48 -1.48 -6.96 -16.45
N ARG A 49 -0.67 -6.16 -15.78
CA ARG A 49 -0.99 -4.78 -15.40
C ARG A 49 -1.15 -3.86 -16.61
N ARG A 50 -0.40 -4.13 -17.68
CA ARG A 50 -0.34 -3.30 -18.90
C ARG A 50 -1.33 -3.67 -19.97
N ARG A 51 -2.24 -4.61 -19.75
CA ARG A 51 -3.21 -5.02 -20.78
C ARG A 51 -3.85 -3.81 -21.46
N GLY A 52 -3.47 -3.56 -22.72
CA GLY A 52 -3.98 -2.47 -23.56
C GLY A 52 -3.15 -1.18 -23.59
N ARG A 53 -2.08 -1.02 -22.81
CA ARG A 53 -1.22 0.18 -22.86
C ARG A 53 0.16 -0.17 -23.42
N ARG A 54 0.34 0.02 -24.72
CA ARG A 54 1.68 0.03 -25.31
C ARG A 54 2.42 1.28 -24.84
N HIS A 55 3.59 1.12 -24.20
CA HIS A 55 4.50 2.24 -24.02
C HIS A 55 5.11 2.59 -25.37
N PRO A 56 5.01 3.85 -25.82
CA PRO A 56 5.83 4.31 -26.94
C PRO A 56 7.26 4.48 -26.42
N GLY A 57 8.18 3.66 -26.91
CA GLY A 57 9.61 3.82 -26.70
C GLY A 57 10.22 2.76 -25.79
N GLY A 58 10.97 1.89 -26.42
CA GLY A 58 11.79 0.78 -25.97
C GLY A 58 12.74 0.99 -24.79
N ILE A 59 12.21 1.38 -23.63
CA ILE A 59 12.98 1.22 -22.40
C ILE A 59 13.04 -0.28 -22.13
N ASP A 60 14.27 -0.80 -22.07
CA ASP A 60 14.55 -2.17 -21.72
C ASP A 60 13.78 -2.57 -20.46
N GLU A 61 13.06 -3.68 -20.54
CA GLU A 61 12.24 -4.23 -19.49
C GLU A 61 13.06 -4.53 -18.22
N GLU A 62 14.27 -5.00 -18.41
CA GLU A 62 15.21 -5.24 -17.30
C GLU A 62 15.60 -3.92 -16.62
N ALA A 63 15.86 -2.87 -17.39
CA ALA A 63 16.17 -1.55 -16.82
C ALA A 63 14.99 -0.99 -16.00
N ARG A 64 13.75 -1.21 -16.45
CA ARG A 64 12.56 -0.82 -15.70
C ARG A 64 12.41 -1.62 -14.40
N PHE A 65 12.63 -2.93 -14.45
CA PHE A 65 12.62 -3.77 -13.27
C PHE A 65 13.72 -3.35 -12.27
N LEU A 66 14.94 -3.12 -12.74
CA LEU A 66 16.03 -2.66 -11.89
C LEU A 66 15.70 -1.31 -11.22
N ALA A 67 15.15 -0.36 -11.98
CA ALA A 67 14.71 0.91 -11.42
C ALA A 67 13.60 0.74 -10.37
N HIS A 68 12.67 -0.22 -10.58
CA HIS A 68 11.62 -0.54 -9.64
C HIS A 68 12.18 -1.22 -8.37
N MET A 69 13.08 -2.18 -8.56
CA MET A 69 13.78 -2.85 -7.47
C MET A 69 14.60 -1.87 -6.63
N HIS A 70 15.34 -0.96 -7.28
CA HIS A 70 16.09 0.07 -6.58
C HIS A 70 15.18 0.96 -5.72
N ARG A 71 14.06 1.43 -6.26
CA ARG A 71 13.08 2.22 -5.48
C ARG A 71 12.54 1.47 -4.27
N SER A 72 12.34 0.16 -4.37
CA SER A 72 11.87 -0.66 -3.24
C SER A 72 12.92 -0.81 -2.12
N ARG A 73 14.20 -0.59 -2.42
CA ARG A 73 15.32 -0.81 -1.51
C ARG A 73 16.00 0.46 -1.02
N LEU A 74 15.86 1.58 -1.77
CA LEU A 74 16.53 2.81 -1.42
C LEU A 74 15.87 3.46 -0.20
N GLU A 75 16.69 3.77 0.78
CA GLU A 75 16.32 4.49 2.01
C GLU A 75 16.13 5.99 1.78
N GLN A 76 16.36 6.47 0.54
CA GLN A 76 16.38 7.90 0.23
C GLN A 76 15.03 8.58 0.32
N ASP A 77 13.94 7.84 0.07
CA ASP A 77 12.58 8.36 0.22
C ASP A 77 11.97 7.82 1.51
N ASN A 78 12.24 8.49 2.63
CA ASN A 78 11.71 8.10 3.94
C ASN A 78 10.18 8.16 4.03
N ASP A 79 9.52 8.71 3.02
CA ASP A 79 8.07 8.86 2.93
C ASP A 79 7.37 7.76 2.11
N GLN A 80 8.12 6.84 1.49
CA GLN A 80 7.56 5.79 0.64
C GLN A 80 8.03 4.39 1.04
N LEU A 81 7.11 3.43 0.97
CA LEU A 81 7.39 2.00 1.13
C LEU A 81 6.81 1.25 -0.07
N LEU A 82 7.67 0.55 -0.80
CA LEU A 82 7.29 -0.28 -1.93
C LEU A 82 7.67 -1.73 -1.67
N LEU A 83 6.67 -2.62 -1.64
CA LEU A 83 6.83 -4.05 -1.42
C LEU A 83 6.19 -4.84 -2.55
N GLY A 84 6.80 -5.95 -2.93
CA GLY A 84 6.13 -6.98 -3.73
C GLY A 84 5.24 -7.85 -2.84
N VAL A 85 4.13 -8.31 -3.39
CA VAL A 85 3.27 -9.35 -2.81
C VAL A 85 3.58 -10.65 -3.52
N PHE A 86 4.06 -11.63 -2.79
CA PHE A 86 4.50 -12.91 -3.32
C PHE A 86 3.63 -14.04 -2.77
N ASP A 87 3.33 -15.01 -3.62
CA ASP A 87 2.77 -16.28 -3.22
C ASP A 87 3.85 -17.11 -2.48
N ASP A 88 3.51 -17.64 -1.31
CA ASP A 88 4.44 -18.42 -0.48
C ASP A 88 4.85 -19.72 -1.13
N GLU A 89 3.96 -20.38 -1.91
CA GLU A 89 4.24 -21.67 -2.52
C GLU A 89 5.17 -21.57 -3.74
N HIS A 90 4.97 -20.55 -4.59
CA HIS A 90 5.62 -20.47 -5.89
C HIS A 90 6.55 -19.27 -6.03
N SER A 91 6.66 -18.41 -5.02
CA SER A 91 7.39 -17.13 -5.07
C SER A 91 6.98 -16.25 -6.27
N THR A 92 5.74 -16.43 -6.72
CA THR A 92 5.18 -15.69 -7.85
C THR A 92 4.80 -14.28 -7.41
N VAL A 93 5.12 -13.29 -8.24
CA VAL A 93 4.66 -11.91 -7.99
C VAL A 93 3.15 -11.83 -8.26
N LEU A 94 2.38 -11.62 -7.21
CA LEU A 94 0.92 -11.45 -7.28
C LEU A 94 0.54 -10.01 -7.52
N ASP A 95 1.15 -9.08 -6.76
CA ASP A 95 0.90 -7.65 -6.81
C ASP A 95 2.07 -6.87 -6.19
N GLN A 96 1.90 -5.57 -6.06
CA GLN A 96 2.79 -4.68 -5.33
C GLN A 96 1.99 -3.76 -4.41
N LEU A 97 2.54 -3.47 -3.26
CA LEU A 97 2.05 -2.47 -2.33
C LEU A 97 2.94 -1.25 -2.38
N HIS A 98 2.33 -0.10 -2.62
CA HIS A 98 3.01 1.18 -2.57
C HIS A 98 2.31 2.08 -1.55
N ILE A 99 2.99 2.37 -0.47
CA ILE A 99 2.50 3.22 0.62
C ILE A 99 3.30 4.52 0.57
N ARG A 100 2.63 5.64 0.64
CA ARG A 100 3.23 6.96 0.71
C ARG A 100 2.78 7.70 1.95
N LEU A 101 3.72 8.09 2.79
CA LEU A 101 3.46 8.93 3.95
C LEU A 101 3.05 10.31 3.48
N GLN A 102 1.84 10.74 3.83
CA GLN A 102 1.32 12.05 3.45
C GLN A 102 1.65 13.13 4.49
N SER A 103 1.74 12.74 5.74
CA SER A 103 2.04 13.65 6.83
C SER A 103 2.70 12.92 7.98
N LEU A 104 3.93 13.33 8.29
CA LEU A 104 4.64 12.88 9.49
C LEU A 104 3.92 13.31 10.77
N HIS A 105 3.36 14.51 10.77
CA HIS A 105 2.68 15.08 11.92
C HIS A 105 1.35 14.38 12.22
N ALA A 106 0.54 14.16 11.17
CA ALA A 106 -0.73 13.45 11.28
C ALA A 106 -0.56 11.92 11.28
N ARG A 107 0.65 11.40 11.04
CA ARG A 107 0.93 9.95 10.90
C ARG A 107 -0.02 9.28 9.93
N SER A 108 -0.23 9.94 8.80
CA SER A 108 -1.16 9.54 7.77
C SER A 108 -0.41 9.08 6.53
N ALA A 109 -0.79 7.93 6.00
CA ALA A 109 -0.23 7.37 4.77
C ALA A 109 -1.32 6.96 3.81
N GLU A 110 -1.01 7.05 2.52
CA GLU A 110 -1.85 6.63 1.41
C GLU A 110 -1.36 5.28 0.86
N LEU A 111 -2.28 4.37 0.66
CA LEU A 111 -2.06 3.16 -0.11
C LEU A 111 -2.34 3.47 -1.57
N LEU A 112 -1.27 3.59 -2.38
CA LEU A 112 -1.33 4.03 -3.78
C LEU A 112 -1.59 2.90 -4.77
N SER A 113 -1.26 1.67 -4.42
CA SER A 113 -1.42 0.52 -5.29
C SER A 113 -1.96 -0.69 -4.53
N LEU A 114 -3.04 -1.14 -5.00
CA LEU A 114 -3.69 -2.43 -5.02
C LEU A 114 -4.65 -2.34 -6.19
N GLN A 115 -4.11 -2.10 -7.40
CA GLN A 115 -4.95 -1.77 -8.56
C GLN A 115 -5.65 -2.99 -9.13
N HIS A 116 -5.16 -4.17 -8.81
CA HIS A 116 -5.75 -5.42 -9.26
C HIS A 116 -6.05 -6.29 -8.05
N TRP A 117 -7.33 -6.33 -7.71
CA TRP A 117 -7.79 -7.28 -6.70
C TRP A 117 -7.43 -8.70 -7.11
N HIS A 118 -6.64 -9.36 -6.28
CA HIS A 118 -6.43 -10.79 -6.35
C HIS A 118 -6.94 -11.45 -5.06
N PRO A 119 -7.18 -12.78 -5.07
CA PRO A 119 -7.81 -13.47 -3.94
C PRO A 119 -7.09 -13.30 -2.60
N HIS A 120 -5.82 -12.93 -2.62
CA HIS A 120 -4.97 -12.80 -1.43
C HIS A 120 -4.72 -11.35 -0.96
N ALA A 121 -5.44 -10.37 -1.50
CA ALA A 121 -5.25 -8.98 -1.09
C ALA A 121 -5.59 -8.75 0.39
N ASP A 122 -6.57 -9.51 0.91
CA ASP A 122 -6.88 -9.54 2.33
C ASP A 122 -5.70 -10.04 3.18
N ALA A 123 -5.03 -11.12 2.76
CA ALA A 123 -3.82 -11.60 3.42
C ALA A 123 -2.67 -10.57 3.37
N ALA A 124 -2.52 -9.85 2.25
CA ALA A 124 -1.54 -8.79 2.13
C ALA A 124 -1.82 -7.64 3.12
N LEU A 125 -3.08 -7.26 3.32
CA LEU A 125 -3.46 -6.27 4.32
C LEU A 125 -3.25 -6.78 5.76
N ARG A 126 -3.53 -8.06 6.03
CA ARG A 126 -3.24 -8.68 7.34
C ARG A 126 -1.76 -8.71 7.67
N ALA A 127 -0.89 -8.88 6.68
CA ALA A 127 0.55 -8.79 6.88
C ALA A 127 1.02 -7.33 7.10
N LEU A 128 0.43 -6.39 6.37
CA LEU A 128 0.87 -4.99 6.32
C LEU A 128 0.41 -4.18 7.54
N CYS A 129 -0.86 -4.30 7.94
CA CYS A 129 -1.47 -3.40 8.91
C CYS A 129 -0.87 -3.46 10.31
N PRO A 130 -0.52 -4.64 10.88
CA PRO A 130 0.20 -4.70 12.16
C PRO A 130 1.51 -3.91 12.11
N PHE A 131 2.29 -4.13 11.05
CA PHE A 131 3.55 -3.41 10.86
C PHE A 131 3.35 -1.89 10.79
N LEU A 132 2.37 -1.40 10.04
CA LEU A 132 2.12 0.04 9.91
C LEU A 132 1.61 0.66 11.22
N PHE A 133 0.64 0.03 11.89
CA PHE A 133 -0.02 0.62 13.05
C PHE A 133 0.76 0.41 14.36
N GLU A 134 1.45 -0.71 14.51
CA GLU A 134 2.13 -1.10 15.75
C GLU A 134 3.62 -0.83 15.70
N ASP A 135 4.32 -1.28 14.64
CA ASP A 135 5.77 -1.11 14.53
C ASP A 135 6.15 0.29 14.06
N VAL A 136 5.53 0.80 13.01
CA VAL A 136 5.79 2.15 12.47
C VAL A 136 5.10 3.21 13.32
N GLY A 137 3.96 2.91 13.93
CA GLY A 137 3.17 3.85 14.72
C GLY A 137 2.32 4.79 13.87
N LEU A 138 1.86 4.32 12.71
CA LEU A 138 0.92 5.05 11.87
C LEU A 138 -0.40 5.26 12.62
N HIS A 139 -1.06 6.40 12.39
CA HIS A 139 -2.40 6.65 12.93
C HIS A 139 -3.50 6.37 11.91
N ARG A 140 -3.20 6.57 10.61
CA ARG A 140 -4.19 6.51 9.56
C ARG A 140 -3.59 5.94 8.27
N LEU A 141 -4.24 4.93 7.71
CA LEU A 141 -4.00 4.42 6.36
C LEU A 141 -5.26 4.71 5.53
N PHE A 142 -5.11 5.34 4.38
CA PHE A 142 -6.24 5.62 3.50
C PHE A 142 -5.95 5.23 2.06
N VAL A 143 -7.01 5.08 1.28
CA VAL A 143 -6.94 4.76 -0.15
C VAL A 143 -7.96 5.63 -0.90
N MET A 144 -7.55 6.11 -2.06
CA MET A 144 -8.41 6.87 -2.96
C MET A 144 -8.77 5.99 -4.17
N LEU A 145 -10.00 5.47 -4.17
CA LEU A 145 -10.47 4.57 -5.21
C LEU A 145 -11.03 5.35 -6.40
N PRO A 146 -10.69 4.96 -7.65
CA PRO A 146 -11.33 5.50 -8.83
C PRO A 146 -12.79 5.05 -8.93
N PRO A 147 -13.63 5.76 -9.71
CA PRO A 147 -15.05 5.40 -9.89
C PRO A 147 -15.24 4.03 -10.54
N ASP A 148 -14.30 3.65 -11.41
CA ASP A 148 -14.25 2.36 -12.11
C ASP A 148 -13.55 1.25 -11.32
N CYS A 149 -13.26 1.52 -10.05
CA CYS A 149 -12.70 0.50 -9.16
C CYS A 149 -13.65 -0.71 -9.09
N SER A 150 -13.07 -1.89 -9.21
CA SER A 150 -13.88 -3.11 -9.12
C SER A 150 -14.62 -3.19 -7.78
N ALA A 151 -15.92 -3.45 -7.83
CA ALA A 151 -16.73 -3.60 -6.63
C ALA A 151 -16.14 -4.65 -5.65
N PRO A 152 -15.59 -5.80 -6.09
CA PRO A 152 -14.92 -6.74 -5.21
C PRO A 152 -13.80 -6.12 -4.39
N PHE A 153 -12.96 -5.24 -4.97
CA PHE A 153 -11.88 -4.61 -4.24
C PHE A 153 -12.39 -3.62 -3.17
N ALA A 154 -13.32 -2.75 -3.54
CA ALA A 154 -13.92 -1.80 -2.60
C ALA A 154 -14.63 -2.52 -1.45
N ASN A 155 -15.35 -3.62 -1.74
CA ASN A 155 -16.02 -4.41 -0.73
C ASN A 155 -15.06 -5.13 0.20
N ALA A 156 -13.94 -5.60 -0.32
CA ALA A 156 -12.93 -6.25 0.51
C ALA A 156 -12.19 -5.27 1.43
N LEU A 157 -11.91 -4.05 0.99
CA LEU A 157 -11.40 -3.01 1.88
C LEU A 157 -12.39 -2.71 3.03
N ARG A 158 -13.69 -2.62 2.70
CA ARG A 158 -14.73 -2.42 3.73
C ARG A 158 -14.84 -3.61 4.67
N ALA A 159 -14.79 -4.84 4.16
CA ALA A 159 -14.78 -6.06 4.97
C ALA A 159 -13.54 -6.15 5.86
N PHE A 160 -12.41 -5.61 5.41
CA PHE A 160 -11.19 -5.49 6.19
C PHE A 160 -11.26 -4.40 7.28
N GLY A 161 -12.27 -3.53 7.23
CA GLY A 161 -12.50 -2.49 8.22
C GLY A 161 -12.23 -1.06 7.78
N PHE A 162 -11.94 -0.85 6.49
CA PHE A 162 -11.90 0.51 5.96
C PHE A 162 -13.32 1.10 5.89
N GLU A 163 -13.47 2.32 6.37
CA GLU A 163 -14.72 3.07 6.29
C GLU A 163 -14.63 4.15 5.20
N GLN A 164 -15.73 4.34 4.48
CA GLN A 164 -15.81 5.42 3.50
C GLN A 164 -16.06 6.75 4.22
N GLU A 165 -15.18 7.72 4.01
CA GLU A 165 -15.28 9.03 4.64
C GLU A 165 -15.85 10.10 3.70
N GLY A 166 -15.82 9.85 2.39
CA GLY A 166 -16.36 10.81 1.45
C GLY A 166 -16.01 10.51 -0.01
N VAL A 167 -16.36 11.48 -0.85
CA VAL A 167 -16.03 11.52 -2.27
C VAL A 167 -15.31 12.83 -2.57
N LEU A 168 -14.11 12.74 -3.09
CA LEU A 168 -13.33 13.87 -3.59
C LEU A 168 -13.76 14.13 -5.04
N ARG A 169 -14.51 15.20 -5.27
CA ARG A 169 -14.99 15.55 -6.61
C ARG A 169 -13.87 16.12 -7.46
N ASP A 170 -13.88 15.79 -8.74
CA ASP A 170 -12.92 16.29 -9.73
C ASP A 170 -11.45 16.18 -9.26
N HIS A 171 -11.14 15.08 -8.56
CA HIS A 171 -9.85 14.93 -7.87
C HIS A 171 -8.73 14.45 -8.79
N HIS A 172 -9.05 13.73 -9.85
CA HIS A 172 -8.07 13.12 -10.73
C HIS A 172 -8.39 13.40 -12.20
N LEU A 173 -7.40 13.88 -12.94
CA LEU A 173 -7.53 14.04 -14.39
C LEU A 173 -7.20 12.71 -15.08
N GLY A 174 -8.22 12.00 -15.54
CA GLY A 174 -8.11 10.79 -16.34
C GLY A 174 -8.08 11.09 -17.85
N LEU A 175 -8.15 10.03 -18.66
CA LEU A 175 -8.18 10.16 -20.13
C LEU A 175 -9.48 10.84 -20.63
N ASP A 176 -10.59 10.60 -19.94
CA ASP A 176 -11.93 11.07 -20.29
C ASP A 176 -12.34 12.35 -19.52
N GLY A 177 -11.39 13.02 -18.85
CA GLY A 177 -11.63 14.22 -18.07
C GLY A 177 -11.45 14.01 -16.56
N TRP A 178 -11.98 14.98 -15.81
CA TRP A 178 -11.91 14.95 -14.34
C TRP A 178 -12.78 13.85 -13.76
N GLN A 179 -12.25 13.15 -12.79
CA GLN A 179 -12.89 12.00 -12.15
C GLN A 179 -12.90 12.16 -10.63
N ASP A 180 -14.01 11.74 -10.03
CA ASP A 180 -14.14 11.64 -8.58
C ASP A 180 -13.27 10.52 -8.01
N ARG A 181 -12.98 10.59 -6.70
CA ARG A 181 -12.30 9.52 -5.96
C ARG A 181 -13.07 9.24 -4.67
N GLN A 182 -13.35 7.98 -4.41
CA GLN A 182 -13.88 7.56 -3.11
C GLN A 182 -12.73 7.48 -2.11
N LEU A 183 -12.85 8.16 -0.98
CA LEU A 183 -11.89 8.11 0.11
C LEU A 183 -12.34 7.08 1.13
N LEU A 184 -11.55 6.02 1.29
CA LEU A 184 -11.72 5.03 2.35
C LEU A 184 -10.52 5.11 3.30
N ALA A 185 -10.76 4.93 4.59
CA ALA A 185 -9.69 4.98 5.58
C ALA A 185 -9.86 3.94 6.68
N LEU A 186 -8.73 3.51 7.22
CA LEU A 186 -8.61 2.70 8.42
C LEU A 186 -7.71 3.46 9.41
N THR A 187 -8.22 3.70 10.62
CA THR A 187 -7.44 4.38 11.68
C THR A 187 -6.91 3.36 12.69
N ALA A 188 -5.85 3.74 13.40
CA ALA A 188 -5.28 2.89 14.45
C ALA A 188 -6.29 2.47 15.52
N PRO A 189 -7.22 3.35 16.00
CA PRO A 189 -8.28 2.92 16.91
C PRO A 189 -9.26 1.91 16.31
N MET A 190 -9.60 2.04 15.01
CA MET A 190 -10.46 1.08 14.32
C MET A 190 -9.76 -0.27 14.18
N TRP A 191 -8.49 -0.24 13.77
CA TRP A 191 -7.63 -1.43 13.69
C TRP A 191 -7.58 -2.19 15.01
N ARG A 192 -7.25 -1.51 16.13
CA ARG A 192 -7.15 -2.14 17.45
C ARG A 192 -8.47 -2.71 17.97
N ARG A 193 -9.62 -2.09 17.62
CA ARG A 193 -10.94 -2.65 18.00
C ARG A 193 -11.23 -3.98 17.33
N GLN A 194 -10.75 -4.15 16.09
CA GLN A 194 -10.96 -5.36 15.28
C GLN A 194 -9.92 -6.44 15.59
N HIS A 195 -8.74 -6.03 16.07
CA HIS A 195 -7.61 -6.89 16.37
C HIS A 195 -7.13 -6.58 17.80
N PRO A 196 -7.92 -6.93 18.81
CA PRO A 196 -7.47 -6.79 20.20
C PRO A 196 -6.20 -7.61 20.38
N ALA A 197 -5.19 -7.02 21.03
CA ALA A 197 -3.98 -7.75 21.40
C ALA A 197 -4.41 -9.00 22.19
N LEU A 198 -3.90 -10.16 21.79
CA LEU A 198 -4.02 -11.36 22.60
C LEU A 198 -3.04 -11.16 23.76
N ASP A 199 -3.57 -10.70 24.91
CA ASP A 199 -2.86 -10.62 26.18
C ASP A 199 -2.43 -12.02 26.65
#